data_53a500d98c56f949408f0468d4a95d5c
#
_entry.id   53a500d98c56f949408f0468d4a95d5c
#
_cell.length_a   1.000
_cell.length_b   1.000
_cell.length_c   1.000
_cell.angle_alpha   90.00
_cell.angle_beta   90.00
_cell.angle_gamma   90.00
#
_symmetry.space_group_name_H-M   'P 1'
#
loop_
_entity.id
_entity.type
_entity.pdbx_description
1 polymer ?
#
loop_
_entity_poly.entity_id
_entity_poly.type
_entity_poly.pdbx_seq_one_letter_code
_entity_poly.pdbx_strand_id
1 'polypeptide(L)'
;MIVNSKINYVLDYQYKNKWRNFQMDGIDNIAIASIVMAGLTMAIGSIGPAIGEAWAISKALGAIAQQPDEASTITRTLFVGLAMIESVAIYCFVISIILIFANPFWNYMVAKAGG
;
A
#
# COMPACT_ATOMS: atom_id res chain seq x y z
N MET A 1 -50.77 9.91 24.25
CA MET A 1 -49.44 9.82 24.88
C MET A 1 -48.63 8.62 24.38
N ILE A 2 -49.15 7.44 24.31
CA ILE A 2 -48.43 6.19 23.86
C ILE A 2 -48.10 6.18 22.36
N VAL A 3 -48.92 6.78 21.51
CA VAL A 3 -48.67 6.85 20.04
C VAL A 3 -47.45 7.73 19.72
N ASN A 4 -47.30 8.86 20.39
CA ASN A 4 -46.12 9.74 20.18
C ASN A 4 -44.81 9.09 20.61
N SER A 5 -44.82 8.29 21.67
CA SER A 5 -43.62 7.60 22.13
C SER A 5 -43.17 6.49 21.14
N LYS A 6 -44.10 5.75 20.53
CA LYS A 6 -43.80 4.77 19.50
C LYS A 6 -43.29 5.41 18.21
N ILE A 7 -43.87 6.53 17.79
CA ILE A 7 -43.41 7.26 16.62
C ILE A 7 -41.99 7.79 16.83
N ASN A 8 -41.70 8.38 17.98
CA ASN A 8 -40.36 8.88 18.31
C ASN A 8 -39.32 7.75 18.35
N TYR A 9 -39.69 6.58 18.90
CA TYR A 9 -38.81 5.40 18.91
C TYR A 9 -38.49 4.92 17.48
N VAL A 10 -39.50 4.83 16.62
CA VAL A 10 -39.31 4.41 15.22
C VAL A 10 -38.43 5.41 14.44
N LEU A 11 -38.65 6.70 14.65
CA LEU A 11 -37.87 7.75 14.01
C LEU A 11 -36.40 7.72 14.48
N ASP A 12 -36.17 7.57 15.79
CA ASP A 12 -34.82 7.46 16.35
C ASP A 12 -34.09 6.21 15.82
N TYR A 13 -34.80 5.07 15.76
CA TYR A 13 -34.26 3.82 15.19
C TYR A 13 -33.89 3.96 13.71
N GLN A 14 -34.75 4.59 12.90
CA GLN A 14 -34.50 4.84 11.49
C GLN A 14 -33.29 5.81 11.29
N TYR A 15 -33.24 6.85 12.11
CA TYR A 15 -32.15 7.82 12.08
C TYR A 15 -30.82 7.18 12.45
N LYS A 16 -30.74 6.42 13.53
CA LYS A 16 -29.55 5.69 13.95
C LYS A 16 -29.08 4.68 12.90
N ASN A 17 -30.01 3.93 12.28
CA ASN A 17 -29.67 2.98 11.24
C ASN A 17 -29.12 3.66 9.98
N LYS A 18 -29.69 4.81 9.58
CA LYS A 18 -29.20 5.59 8.44
C LYS A 18 -27.77 6.06 8.64
N TRP A 19 -27.42 6.56 9.83
CA TRP A 19 -26.07 7.00 10.15
C TRP A 19 -25.10 5.83 10.25
N ARG A 20 -25.52 4.71 10.81
CA ARG A 20 -24.70 3.50 10.88
C ARG A 20 -24.36 2.98 9.49
N ASN A 21 -25.32 2.90 8.59
CA ASN A 21 -25.08 2.49 7.21
C ASN A 21 -24.12 3.45 6.49
N PHE A 22 -24.32 4.74 6.63
CA PHE A 22 -23.41 5.75 6.06
C PHE A 22 -21.97 5.61 6.59
N GLN A 23 -21.79 5.28 7.86
CA GLN A 23 -20.47 5.04 8.45
C GLN A 23 -19.85 3.73 7.94
N MET A 24 -20.63 2.68 7.81
CA MET A 24 -20.17 1.40 7.26
C MET A 24 -19.71 1.56 5.80
N ASP A 25 -20.47 2.27 4.97
CA ASP A 25 -20.08 2.59 3.59
C ASP A 25 -18.73 3.35 3.54
N GLY A 26 -18.50 4.24 4.51
CA GLY A 26 -17.22 4.96 4.63
C GLY A 26 -16.04 4.06 4.98
N ILE A 27 -16.24 3.07 5.85
CA ILE A 27 -15.22 2.08 6.24
C ILE A 27 -14.89 1.20 5.03
N ASP A 28 -15.89 0.69 4.33
CA ASP A 28 -15.71 -0.16 3.16
C ASP A 28 -14.94 0.57 2.05
N ASN A 29 -15.26 1.83 1.79
CA ASN A 29 -14.56 2.66 0.81
C ASN A 29 -13.08 2.87 1.18
N ILE A 30 -12.77 3.09 2.46
CA ILE A 30 -11.38 3.22 2.92
C ILE A 30 -10.63 1.89 2.77
N ALA A 31 -11.28 0.77 3.10
CA ALA A 31 -10.69 -0.56 2.95
C ALA A 31 -10.34 -0.85 1.49
N ILE A 32 -11.29 -0.65 0.57
CA ILE A 32 -11.10 -0.86 -0.86
C ILE A 32 -10.00 0.08 -1.39
N ALA A 33 -10.06 1.37 -1.06
CA ALA A 33 -9.05 2.35 -1.47
C ALA A 33 -7.66 1.97 -0.97
N SER A 34 -7.52 1.52 0.27
CA SER A 34 -6.23 1.11 0.84
C SER A 34 -5.64 -0.11 0.14
N ILE A 35 -6.47 -1.12 -0.14
CA ILE A 35 -6.03 -2.34 -0.85
C ILE A 35 -5.62 -2.01 -2.29
N VAL A 36 -6.42 -1.23 -3.00
CA VAL A 36 -6.12 -0.82 -4.38
C VAL A 36 -4.86 0.02 -4.44
N MET A 37 -4.72 1.01 -3.56
CA MET A 37 -3.53 1.86 -3.51
C MET A 37 -2.27 1.09 -3.09
N ALA A 38 -2.38 0.16 -2.16
CA ALA A 38 -1.26 -0.72 -1.79
C ALA A 38 -0.78 -1.56 -2.99
N GLY A 39 -1.72 -2.14 -3.74
CA GLY A 39 -1.42 -2.90 -4.95
C GLY A 39 -0.78 -2.04 -6.04
N LEU A 40 -1.31 -0.85 -6.30
CA LEU A 40 -0.77 0.09 -7.28
C LEU A 40 0.61 0.61 -6.88
N THR A 41 0.82 0.93 -5.62
CA THR A 41 2.12 1.38 -5.09
C THR A 41 3.19 0.32 -5.36
N MET A 42 2.88 -0.94 -5.09
CA MET A 42 3.80 -2.04 -5.33
C MET A 42 4.01 -2.30 -6.82
N ALA A 43 2.93 -2.34 -7.60
CA ALA A 43 2.99 -2.63 -9.03
C ALA A 43 3.77 -1.56 -9.81
N ILE A 44 3.50 -0.28 -9.57
CA ILE A 44 4.16 0.84 -10.27
C ILE A 44 5.56 1.07 -9.69
N GLY A 45 5.71 1.03 -8.37
CA GLY A 45 6.95 1.30 -7.67
C GLY A 45 8.06 0.30 -7.93
N SER A 46 7.73 -0.96 -8.30
CA SER A 46 8.71 -1.99 -8.63
C SER A 46 9.21 -1.94 -10.09
N ILE A 47 8.50 -1.25 -11.00
CA ILE A 47 8.88 -1.18 -12.42
C ILE A 47 10.24 -0.51 -12.60
N GLY A 48 10.47 0.63 -11.95
CA GLY A 48 11.72 1.38 -12.04
C GLY A 48 12.94 0.54 -11.61
N PRO A 49 12.95 0.01 -10.38
CA PRO A 49 13.98 -0.91 -9.92
C PRO A 49 14.20 -2.10 -10.85
N ALA A 50 13.15 -2.80 -11.28
CA ALA A 50 13.27 -3.96 -12.15
C ALA A 50 13.98 -3.65 -13.50
N ILE A 51 13.61 -2.52 -14.12
CA ILE A 51 14.26 -2.08 -15.37
C ILE A 51 15.70 -1.66 -15.10
N GLY A 52 15.94 -0.91 -14.00
CA GLY A 52 17.27 -0.45 -13.62
C GLY A 52 18.24 -1.60 -13.36
N GLU A 53 17.80 -2.62 -12.65
CA GLU A 53 18.58 -3.82 -12.37
C GLU A 53 18.89 -4.61 -13.64
N ALA A 54 17.89 -4.87 -14.47
CA ALA A 54 18.09 -5.57 -15.73
C ALA A 54 19.13 -4.85 -16.64
N TRP A 55 19.06 -3.53 -16.66
CA TRP A 55 20.00 -2.73 -17.44
C TRP A 55 21.41 -2.71 -16.86
N ALA A 56 21.52 -2.57 -15.54
CA ALA A 56 22.80 -2.62 -14.84
C ALA A 56 23.50 -3.97 -15.02
N ILE A 57 22.76 -5.07 -14.86
CA ILE A 57 23.28 -6.46 -15.07
C ILE A 57 23.75 -6.64 -16.51
N SER A 58 22.95 -6.25 -17.49
CA SER A 58 23.31 -6.36 -18.90
C SER A 58 24.61 -5.62 -19.24
N LYS A 59 24.77 -4.40 -18.70
CA LYS A 59 26.01 -3.60 -18.89
C LYS A 59 27.21 -4.21 -18.18
N ALA A 60 27.03 -4.71 -16.97
CA ALA A 60 28.09 -5.35 -16.20
C ALA A 60 28.60 -6.62 -16.88
N LEU A 61 27.69 -7.49 -17.38
CA LEU A 61 28.08 -8.69 -18.11
C LEU A 61 28.87 -8.37 -19.40
N GLY A 62 28.44 -7.32 -20.12
CA GLY A 62 29.18 -6.83 -21.30
C GLY A 62 30.57 -6.32 -20.95
N ALA A 63 30.71 -5.61 -19.80
CA ALA A 63 32.01 -5.13 -19.33
C ALA A 63 32.94 -6.26 -18.90
N ILE A 64 32.41 -7.26 -18.18
CA ILE A 64 33.19 -8.47 -17.78
C ILE A 64 33.67 -9.24 -19.00
N ALA A 65 32.85 -9.35 -20.05
CA ALA A 65 33.24 -10.02 -21.28
C ALA A 65 34.41 -9.32 -21.99
N GLN A 66 34.51 -7.98 -21.84
CA GLN A 66 35.60 -7.19 -22.44
C GLN A 66 36.82 -7.09 -21.52
N GLN A 67 36.65 -7.16 -20.21
CA GLN A 67 37.70 -7.01 -19.20
C GLN A 67 37.55 -8.11 -18.13
N PRO A 68 37.88 -9.35 -18.46
CA PRO A 68 37.71 -10.51 -17.56
C PRO A 68 38.57 -10.42 -16.29
N ASP A 69 39.70 -9.73 -16.36
CA ASP A 69 40.58 -9.51 -15.20
C ASP A 69 39.97 -8.63 -14.14
N GLU A 70 39.03 -7.71 -14.52
CA GLU A 70 38.31 -6.80 -13.65
C GLU A 70 36.96 -7.38 -13.18
N ALA A 71 36.65 -8.64 -13.50
CA ALA A 71 35.35 -9.24 -13.18
C ALA A 71 34.98 -9.12 -11.69
N SER A 72 35.98 -9.31 -10.82
CA SER A 72 35.76 -9.20 -9.36
C SER A 72 35.35 -7.79 -8.92
N THR A 73 35.98 -6.76 -9.44
CA THR A 73 35.71 -5.34 -9.14
C THR A 73 34.35 -4.95 -9.67
N ILE A 74 34.04 -5.32 -10.93
CA ILE A 74 32.78 -5.03 -11.58
C ILE A 74 31.61 -5.68 -10.82
N THR A 75 31.78 -6.96 -10.45
CA THR A 75 30.76 -7.71 -9.71
C THR A 75 30.46 -7.10 -8.34
N ARG A 76 31.48 -6.71 -7.57
CA ARG A 76 31.29 -6.07 -6.27
C ARG A 76 30.54 -4.74 -6.39
N THR A 77 30.95 -3.90 -7.34
CA THR A 77 30.29 -2.61 -7.59
C THR A 77 28.84 -2.80 -8.03
N LEU A 78 28.61 -3.80 -8.89
CA LEU A 78 27.27 -4.17 -9.34
C LEU A 78 26.36 -4.56 -8.15
N PHE A 79 26.81 -5.43 -7.25
CA PHE A 79 26.00 -5.85 -6.10
C PHE A 79 25.64 -4.66 -5.20
N VAL A 80 26.56 -3.75 -4.95
CA VAL A 80 26.27 -2.53 -4.18
C VAL A 80 25.23 -1.67 -4.90
N GLY A 81 25.37 -1.50 -6.22
CA GLY A 81 24.42 -0.75 -7.03
C GLY A 81 23.03 -1.37 -7.04
N LEU A 82 22.94 -2.70 -7.21
CA LEU A 82 21.68 -3.43 -7.18
C LEU A 82 20.98 -3.29 -5.82
N ALA A 83 21.69 -3.42 -4.70
CA ALA A 83 21.14 -3.25 -3.37
C ALA A 83 20.56 -1.84 -3.15
N MET A 84 21.19 -0.82 -3.71
CA MET A 84 20.67 0.56 -3.66
C MET A 84 19.39 0.72 -4.48
N ILE A 85 19.32 0.12 -5.67
CA ILE A 85 18.14 0.14 -6.54
C ILE A 85 16.98 -0.62 -5.85
N GLU A 86 17.24 -1.79 -5.30
CA GLU A 86 16.24 -2.65 -4.63
C GLU A 86 15.64 -1.96 -3.40
N SER A 87 16.39 -1.09 -2.72
CA SER A 87 15.89 -0.33 -1.57
C SER A 87 14.63 0.48 -1.91
N VAL A 88 14.49 0.96 -3.14
CA VAL A 88 13.28 1.71 -3.58
C VAL A 88 12.07 0.79 -3.64
N ALA A 89 12.21 -0.43 -4.14
CA ALA A 89 11.12 -1.42 -4.14
C ALA A 89 10.71 -1.81 -2.72
N ILE A 90 11.68 -1.92 -1.80
CA ILE A 90 11.42 -2.19 -0.38
C ILE A 90 10.61 -1.04 0.26
N TYR A 91 10.89 0.21 -0.06
CA TYR A 91 10.07 1.34 0.43
C TYR A 91 8.62 1.26 -0.05
N CYS A 92 8.38 0.93 -1.32
CA CYS A 92 7.03 0.72 -1.85
C CYS A 92 6.32 -0.42 -1.13
N PHE A 93 7.03 -1.51 -0.85
CA PHE A 93 6.52 -2.65 -0.10
C PHE A 93 6.13 -2.28 1.33
N VAL A 94 6.97 -1.54 2.05
CA VAL A 94 6.68 -1.07 3.41
C VAL A 94 5.44 -0.17 3.44
N ILE A 95 5.32 0.77 2.48
CA ILE A 95 4.14 1.63 2.37
C ILE A 95 2.88 0.77 2.14
N SER A 96 2.96 -0.23 1.27
CA SER A 96 1.85 -1.15 1.00
C SER A 96 1.43 -1.94 2.23
N ILE A 97 2.38 -2.42 3.03
CA ILE A 97 2.10 -3.11 4.31
C ILE A 97 1.41 -2.15 5.29
N ILE A 98 1.88 -0.91 5.42
CA ILE A 98 1.27 0.09 6.30
C ILE A 98 -0.18 0.36 5.90
N LEU A 99 -0.45 0.50 4.61
CA LEU A 99 -1.80 0.75 4.10
C LEU A 99 -2.76 -0.42 4.37
N ILE A 100 -2.27 -1.66 4.37
CA ILE A 100 -3.11 -2.85 4.58
C ILE A 100 -3.29 -3.15 6.08
N PHE A 101 -2.21 -3.13 6.87
CA PHE A 101 -2.21 -3.66 8.23
C PHE A 101 -2.18 -2.59 9.33
N ALA A 102 -1.69 -1.39 9.05
CA ALA A 102 -1.51 -0.32 10.02
C ALA A 102 -2.11 1.01 9.57
N ASN A 103 -3.20 0.96 8.81
CA ASN A 103 -3.85 2.14 8.26
C ASN A 103 -4.47 3.00 9.38
N PRO A 104 -3.99 4.22 9.63
CA PRO A 104 -4.52 5.09 10.70
C PRO A 104 -5.96 5.55 10.41
N PHE A 105 -6.33 5.68 9.15
CA PHE A 105 -7.71 6.07 8.77
C PHE A 105 -8.70 4.95 9.05
N TRP A 106 -8.30 3.70 8.85
CA TRP A 106 -9.10 2.54 9.21
C TRP A 106 -9.44 2.53 10.70
N ASN A 107 -8.41 2.63 11.55
CA ASN A 107 -8.59 2.65 13.00
C ASN A 107 -9.48 3.81 13.48
N TYR A 108 -9.29 4.99 12.89
CA TYR A 108 -10.12 6.15 13.19
C TYR A 108 -11.59 5.93 12.82
N MET A 109 -11.87 5.38 11.64
CA MET A 109 -13.25 5.14 11.18
C MET A 109 -13.93 4.04 11.99
N VAL A 110 -13.23 2.96 12.31
CA VAL A 110 -13.76 1.88 13.17
C VAL A 110 -14.08 2.41 14.57
N ALA A 111 -13.20 3.20 15.17
CA ALA A 111 -13.46 3.81 16.49
C ALA A 111 -14.68 4.75 16.45
N LYS A 112 -14.86 5.51 15.38
CA LYS A 112 -16.01 6.40 15.20
C LYS A 112 -17.32 5.66 14.96
N ALA A 113 -17.29 4.52 14.30
CA ALA A 113 -18.48 3.71 14.01
C ALA A 113 -18.92 2.87 15.24
N GLY A 114 -18.00 2.53 16.13
CA GLY A 114 -18.27 1.71 17.33
C GLY A 114 -18.65 2.50 18.59
N GLY A 115 -18.62 3.82 18.58
CA GLY A 115 -19.08 4.70 19.64
C GLY A 115 -20.44 5.31 19.34
#